data_3f6a5cde09eabb7e3840f73ff5b6caf8
#
_entry.id   3f6a5cde09eabb7e3840f73ff5b6caf8
#
_cell.length_a   1.000
_cell.length_b   1.000
_cell.length_c   1.000
_cell.angle_alpha   90.00
_cell.angle_beta   90.00
_cell.angle_gamma   90.00
#
_symmetry.space_group_name_H-M   'P 1'
#
loop_
_entity.id
_entity.type
_entity.pdbx_description
1 polymer ?
#
loop_
_entity_poly.entity_id
_entity_poly.type
_entity_poly.pdbx_seq_one_letter_code
_entity_poly.pdbx_strand_id
1 'polypeptide(L)'
;MQKLLVIRNDKLGDFMLIFPALALLKKSYPQLKISALVPAYTAPIAEICPYIDEVIIDAKNKKNPPEFDRTLQLIRAQKFDAVISFFSTWYNAKLVWKAGIKYRLAPATKLFQFLYNHRLTQRRSRSEKAEYEYNMDLARQFLRDHNIPIIEPSAPYLQFAKSAVENQKILLSEQLNIKQDKKWLFVHSGSGGSANNLSLQQYADLIQGILREFDCYIILTAGPNEKEKARQLANLVSRPNVVVYAKNNGLVDFARSLACADLYISGSTGPLHLSGALNIPTIGFYPSRLSAIPRRWRPINAPDYHIAFCPPFGKEVEKNLTVISIAECLKDIIPFIRTHWH
;
A
#
# COMPACT_ATOMS: atom_id res chain seq x y z
N MET A 1 27.26 -13.37 2.22
CA MET A 1 26.42 -12.16 2.11
C MET A 1 25.46 -12.14 3.28
N GLN A 2 25.40 -10.99 4.00
CA GLN A 2 24.60 -10.88 5.23
C GLN A 2 23.74 -9.63 5.27
N LYS A 3 24.12 -8.54 4.58
CA LYS A 3 23.47 -7.23 4.64
C LYS A 3 22.93 -6.78 3.28
N LEU A 4 21.63 -6.65 3.17
CA LEU A 4 20.91 -6.18 1.99
C LEU A 4 20.28 -4.80 2.24
N LEU A 5 20.54 -3.85 1.36
CA LEU A 5 19.78 -2.61 1.29
C LEU A 5 18.62 -2.79 0.31
N VAL A 6 17.41 -2.40 0.70
CA VAL A 6 16.26 -2.26 -0.20
C VAL A 6 15.88 -0.80 -0.32
N ILE A 7 15.54 -0.35 -1.53
CA ILE A 7 15.18 1.05 -1.78
C ILE A 7 13.76 1.13 -2.35
N ARG A 8 12.88 1.78 -1.61
CA ARG A 8 11.53 2.17 -2.03
C ARG A 8 11.17 3.51 -1.37
N ASN A 9 11.73 4.58 -1.90
CA ASN A 9 11.67 5.92 -1.34
C ASN A 9 10.73 6.85 -2.11
N ASP A 10 9.57 6.31 -2.55
CA ASP A 10 8.50 7.04 -3.23
C ASP A 10 7.24 7.16 -2.33
N LYS A 11 6.13 6.55 -2.67
CA LYS A 11 4.86 6.70 -1.97
C LYS A 11 4.55 5.50 -1.06
N LEU A 12 3.70 5.73 -0.05
CA LEU A 12 3.26 4.68 0.89
C LEU A 12 2.67 3.46 0.17
N GLY A 13 1.74 3.67 -0.78
CA GLY A 13 1.13 2.56 -1.51
C GLY A 13 2.16 1.72 -2.25
N ASP A 14 3.11 2.38 -2.91
CA ASP A 14 4.22 1.73 -3.59
C ASP A 14 5.13 0.95 -2.61
N PHE A 15 5.35 1.50 -1.42
CA PHE A 15 6.11 0.83 -0.37
C PHE A 15 5.39 -0.43 0.13
N MET A 16 4.08 -0.40 0.33
CA MET A 16 3.31 -1.60 0.70
C MET A 16 3.46 -2.72 -0.32
N LEU A 17 3.57 -2.39 -1.61
CA LEU A 17 3.70 -3.36 -2.71
C LEU A 17 5.07 -4.06 -2.78
N ILE A 18 6.04 -3.73 -1.92
CA ILE A 18 7.28 -4.52 -1.78
C ILE A 18 7.21 -5.52 -0.62
N PHE A 19 6.19 -5.49 0.24
CA PHE A 19 6.10 -6.39 1.40
C PHE A 19 6.14 -7.87 1.02
N PRO A 20 5.45 -8.35 -0.05
CA PRO A 20 5.61 -9.73 -0.50
C PRO A 20 7.05 -10.09 -0.90
N ALA A 21 7.78 -9.15 -1.52
CA ALA A 21 9.18 -9.36 -1.90
C ALA A 21 10.10 -9.43 -0.66
N LEU A 22 9.84 -8.60 0.35
CA LEU A 22 10.57 -8.64 1.62
C LEU A 22 10.28 -9.94 2.38
N ALA A 23 9.01 -10.37 2.42
CA ALA A 23 8.60 -11.64 3.00
C ALA A 23 9.26 -12.83 2.31
N LEU A 24 9.32 -12.81 0.95
CA LEU A 24 10.01 -13.80 0.14
C LEU A 24 11.50 -13.90 0.53
N LEU A 25 12.18 -12.76 0.63
CA LEU A 25 13.60 -12.71 0.99
C LEU A 25 13.84 -13.29 2.40
N LYS A 26 13.07 -12.87 3.39
CA LYS A 26 13.21 -13.33 4.78
C LYS A 26 12.83 -14.80 4.95
N LYS A 27 11.79 -15.27 4.26
CA LYS A 27 11.36 -16.68 4.32
C LYS A 27 12.37 -17.61 3.66
N SER A 28 12.97 -17.17 2.53
CA SER A 28 13.97 -17.93 1.80
C SER A 28 15.37 -17.85 2.43
N TYR A 29 15.70 -16.74 3.10
CA TYR A 29 16.98 -16.54 3.76
C TYR A 29 16.81 -15.80 5.10
N PRO A 30 16.44 -16.50 6.18
CA PRO A 30 16.11 -15.91 7.48
C PRO A 30 17.23 -15.07 8.12
N GLN A 31 18.49 -15.42 7.86
CA GLN A 31 19.66 -14.71 8.41
C GLN A 31 19.98 -13.40 7.69
N LEU A 32 19.34 -13.14 6.52
CA LEU A 32 19.58 -11.92 5.76
C LEU A 32 19.12 -10.70 6.56
N LYS A 33 20.03 -9.77 6.82
CA LYS A 33 19.73 -8.48 7.44
C LYS A 33 19.28 -7.49 6.36
N ILE A 34 18.05 -7.03 6.44
CA ILE A 34 17.43 -6.13 5.47
C ILE A 34 17.30 -4.74 6.09
N SER A 35 17.99 -3.76 5.53
CA SER A 35 17.80 -2.34 5.82
C SER A 35 17.00 -1.69 4.69
N ALA A 36 16.00 -0.85 5.02
CA ALA A 36 15.16 -0.18 4.04
C ALA A 36 15.44 1.32 3.98
N LEU A 37 15.73 1.84 2.79
CA LEU A 37 15.80 3.29 2.53
C LEU A 37 14.41 3.79 2.10
N VAL A 38 13.78 4.59 2.96
CA VAL A 38 12.39 5.08 2.81
C VAL A 38 12.28 6.56 3.14
N PRO A 39 11.23 7.26 2.67
CA PRO A 39 10.96 8.63 3.11
C PRO A 39 10.53 8.67 4.58
N ALA A 40 10.75 9.80 5.25
CA ALA A 40 10.41 9.97 6.66
C ALA A 40 8.94 9.64 6.99
N TYR A 41 8.01 10.01 6.10
CA TYR A 41 6.59 9.75 6.36
C TYR A 41 6.20 8.27 6.27
N THR A 42 6.99 7.44 5.59
CA THR A 42 6.77 5.97 5.48
C THR A 42 7.55 5.20 6.53
N ALA A 43 8.58 5.81 7.13
CA ALA A 43 9.47 5.17 8.10
C ALA A 43 8.71 4.46 9.24
N PRO A 44 7.65 5.03 9.85
CA PRO A 44 6.91 4.34 10.90
C PRO A 44 6.30 2.99 10.49
N ILE A 45 5.87 2.85 9.22
CA ILE A 45 5.38 1.56 8.70
C ILE A 45 6.55 0.61 8.39
N ALA A 46 7.69 1.14 7.95
CA ALA A 46 8.88 0.33 7.74
C ALA A 46 9.41 -0.26 9.06
N GLU A 47 9.36 0.51 10.15
CA GLU A 47 9.77 0.10 11.50
C GLU A 47 8.93 -1.03 12.09
N ILE A 48 7.65 -1.10 11.77
CA ILE A 48 6.76 -2.19 12.19
C ILE A 48 6.68 -3.35 11.19
N CYS A 49 7.38 -3.27 10.05
CA CYS A 49 7.41 -4.33 9.06
C CYS A 49 8.24 -5.51 9.59
N PRO A 50 7.68 -6.74 9.70
CA PRO A 50 8.38 -7.87 10.31
C PRO A 50 9.58 -8.39 9.48
N TYR A 51 9.76 -7.86 8.26
CA TYR A 51 10.81 -8.28 7.32
C TYR A 51 11.95 -7.28 7.22
N ILE A 52 11.88 -6.14 7.90
CA ILE A 52 12.91 -5.09 7.90
C ILE A 52 13.59 -5.09 9.26
N ASP A 53 14.92 -5.18 9.26
CA ASP A 53 15.71 -5.15 10.49
C ASP A 53 16.12 -3.72 10.86
N GLU A 54 16.26 -2.83 9.87
CA GLU A 54 16.71 -1.45 10.09
C GLU A 54 16.10 -0.50 9.06
N VAL A 55 15.78 0.71 9.49
CA VAL A 55 15.22 1.77 8.64
C VAL A 55 16.23 2.90 8.48
N ILE A 56 16.50 3.26 7.23
CA ILE A 56 17.30 4.44 6.86
C ILE A 56 16.35 5.46 6.26
N ILE A 57 16.28 6.64 6.89
CA ILE A 57 15.43 7.72 6.38
C ILE A 57 16.16 8.43 5.23
N ASP A 58 15.53 8.44 4.07
CA ASP A 58 15.98 9.23 2.93
C ASP A 58 15.59 10.70 3.14
N ALA A 59 16.58 11.49 3.49
CA ALA A 59 16.44 12.94 3.69
C ALA A 59 16.26 13.72 2.39
N LYS A 60 15.82 13.06 1.30
CA LYS A 60 15.72 13.59 -0.06
C LYS A 60 15.02 14.94 -0.12
N ASN A 61 15.79 16.01 -0.02
CA ASN A 61 15.35 17.35 -0.32
C ASN A 61 16.02 17.82 -1.61
N LYS A 62 15.27 17.90 -2.69
CA LYS A 62 15.78 18.31 -4.00
C LYS A 62 16.47 19.69 -4.00
N LYS A 63 16.25 20.48 -2.96
CA LYS A 63 16.79 21.84 -2.81
C LYS A 63 18.09 21.91 -1.98
N ASN A 64 18.56 20.79 -1.40
CA ASN A 64 19.67 20.78 -0.46
C ASN A 64 20.69 19.68 -0.78
N PRO A 65 21.79 19.97 -1.53
CA PRO A 65 22.87 19.01 -1.87
C PRO A 65 23.50 18.26 -0.68
N PRO A 66 23.69 18.85 0.52
CA PRO A 66 24.24 18.15 1.67
C PRO A 66 23.50 16.88 2.09
N GLU A 67 22.22 16.77 1.78
CA GLU A 67 21.42 15.61 2.16
C GLU A 67 21.75 14.35 1.37
N PHE A 68 22.14 14.48 0.11
CA PHE A 68 22.68 13.36 -0.67
C PHE A 68 23.92 12.76 -0.01
N ASP A 69 24.87 13.62 0.38
CA ASP A 69 26.13 13.19 0.98
C ASP A 69 25.91 12.59 2.37
N ARG A 70 24.97 13.12 3.14
CA ARG A 70 24.56 12.53 4.44
C ARG A 70 23.98 11.11 4.24
N THR A 71 23.05 10.93 3.32
CA THR A 71 22.47 9.63 3.01
C THR A 71 23.54 8.67 2.48
N LEU A 72 24.44 9.15 1.63
CA LEU A 72 25.58 8.37 1.13
C LEU A 72 26.51 7.91 2.24
N GLN A 73 26.84 8.77 3.19
CA GLN A 73 27.67 8.42 4.35
C GLN A 73 26.99 7.35 5.23
N LEU A 74 25.69 7.48 5.52
CA LEU A 74 24.93 6.47 6.25
C LEU A 74 24.98 5.10 5.57
N ILE A 75 24.76 5.06 4.25
CA ILE A 75 24.80 3.81 3.49
C ILE A 75 26.22 3.20 3.48
N ARG A 76 27.26 4.02 3.30
CA ARG A 76 28.65 3.56 3.33
C ARG A 76 29.05 2.97 4.69
N ALA A 77 28.63 3.61 5.78
CA ALA A 77 28.93 3.15 7.13
C ALA A 77 28.36 1.75 7.42
N GLN A 78 27.24 1.40 6.81
CA GLN A 78 26.58 0.11 6.98
C GLN A 78 27.26 -1.05 6.24
N LYS A 79 28.11 -0.77 5.23
CA LYS A 79 28.88 -1.77 4.45
C LYS A 79 27.98 -2.87 3.86
N PHE A 80 26.93 -2.48 3.13
CA PHE A 80 26.04 -3.42 2.47
C PHE A 80 26.76 -4.29 1.43
N ASP A 81 26.45 -5.59 1.43
CA ASP A 81 26.90 -6.54 0.42
C ASP A 81 26.15 -6.36 -0.90
N ALA A 82 24.86 -6.08 -0.81
CA ALA A 82 23.96 -6.00 -1.94
C ALA A 82 22.89 -4.90 -1.77
N VAL A 83 22.31 -4.48 -2.90
CA VAL A 83 21.10 -3.63 -2.93
C VAL A 83 20.11 -4.11 -3.98
N ILE A 84 18.83 -4.07 -3.62
CA ILE A 84 17.70 -4.16 -4.55
C ILE A 84 17.00 -2.80 -4.59
N SER A 85 17.04 -2.13 -5.73
CA SER A 85 16.33 -0.88 -5.95
C SER A 85 14.97 -1.16 -6.61
N PHE A 86 13.92 -1.22 -5.81
CA PHE A 86 12.55 -1.39 -6.30
C PHE A 86 12.02 -0.15 -7.00
N PHE A 87 12.59 1.00 -6.67
CA PHE A 87 12.31 2.29 -7.31
C PHE A 87 13.61 2.90 -7.89
N SER A 88 13.80 2.75 -9.19
CA SER A 88 15.00 3.20 -9.88
C SER A 88 14.83 4.64 -10.37
N THR A 89 15.61 5.57 -9.80
CA THR A 89 15.78 6.95 -10.21
C THR A 89 17.26 7.26 -10.41
N TRP A 90 17.57 8.37 -11.11
CA TRP A 90 18.97 8.83 -11.20
C TRP A 90 19.61 9.02 -9.81
N TYR A 91 18.86 9.59 -8.87
CA TYR A 91 19.29 9.76 -7.48
C TYR A 91 19.65 8.42 -6.83
N ASN A 92 18.76 7.44 -6.88
CA ASN A 92 18.99 6.12 -6.26
C ASN A 92 20.12 5.37 -6.93
N ALA A 93 20.23 5.39 -8.26
CA ALA A 93 21.29 4.76 -9.02
C ALA A 93 22.67 5.36 -8.67
N LYS A 94 22.78 6.69 -8.66
CA LYS A 94 24.00 7.42 -8.28
C LYS A 94 24.41 7.13 -6.84
N LEU A 95 23.43 7.06 -5.92
CA LEU A 95 23.63 6.82 -4.49
C LEU A 95 24.30 5.46 -4.26
N VAL A 96 23.71 4.37 -4.80
CA VAL A 96 24.22 3.01 -4.59
C VAL A 96 25.52 2.74 -5.32
N TRP A 97 25.73 3.37 -6.49
CA TRP A 97 26.98 3.33 -7.21
C TRP A 97 28.11 4.01 -6.43
N LYS A 98 27.87 5.25 -5.96
CA LYS A 98 28.85 5.99 -5.14
C LYS A 98 29.11 5.33 -3.78
N ALA A 99 28.11 4.62 -3.23
CA ALA A 99 28.29 3.88 -1.99
C ALA A 99 29.23 2.67 -2.16
N GLY A 100 29.54 2.26 -3.39
CA GLY A 100 30.45 1.15 -3.68
C GLY A 100 29.86 -0.24 -3.39
N ILE A 101 28.53 -0.37 -3.34
CA ILE A 101 27.87 -1.66 -3.12
C ILE A 101 28.16 -2.58 -4.30
N LYS A 102 28.69 -3.79 -4.01
CA LYS A 102 29.17 -4.71 -5.04
C LYS A 102 28.06 -5.29 -5.92
N TYR A 103 26.99 -5.78 -5.33
CA TYR A 103 25.80 -6.30 -6.04
C TYR A 103 24.70 -5.24 -6.06
N ARG A 104 24.29 -4.76 -7.23
CA ARG A 104 23.30 -3.69 -7.39
C ARG A 104 22.26 -4.11 -8.40
N LEU A 105 21.08 -4.56 -7.91
CA LEU A 105 19.96 -5.05 -8.72
C LEU A 105 18.85 -3.98 -8.86
N ALA A 106 18.37 -3.80 -10.08
CA ALA A 106 17.23 -2.93 -10.36
C ALA A 106 16.47 -3.33 -11.64
N PRO A 107 15.27 -2.78 -11.91
CA PRO A 107 14.62 -2.89 -13.21
C PRO A 107 15.45 -2.25 -14.32
N ALA A 108 15.57 -2.92 -15.46
CA ALA A 108 16.24 -2.43 -16.67
C ALA A 108 15.33 -1.48 -17.47
N THR A 109 15.02 -0.29 -16.95
CA THR A 109 13.96 0.56 -17.54
C THR A 109 14.38 1.99 -17.87
N LYS A 110 15.56 2.45 -17.47
CA LYS A 110 16.00 3.84 -17.61
C LYS A 110 17.43 3.93 -18.14
N LEU A 111 17.78 5.06 -18.76
CA LEU A 111 19.13 5.27 -19.32
C LEU A 111 20.24 5.04 -18.29
N PHE A 112 20.03 5.48 -17.06
CA PHE A 112 21.02 5.31 -15.97
C PHE A 112 21.10 3.90 -15.37
N GLN A 113 20.42 2.92 -15.96
CA GLN A 113 20.50 1.51 -15.53
C GLN A 113 21.92 0.94 -15.55
N PHE A 114 22.86 1.56 -16.30
CA PHE A 114 24.26 1.15 -16.34
C PHE A 114 24.99 1.28 -15.00
N LEU A 115 24.46 2.08 -14.07
CA LEU A 115 24.99 2.17 -12.70
C LEU A 115 24.63 0.94 -11.84
N TYR A 116 23.70 0.11 -12.29
CA TYR A 116 23.41 -1.20 -11.71
C TYR A 116 24.11 -2.29 -12.52
N ASN A 117 24.76 -3.23 -11.83
CA ASN A 117 25.48 -4.33 -12.49
C ASN A 117 24.63 -5.61 -12.63
N HIS A 118 23.49 -5.70 -11.92
CA HIS A 118 22.46 -6.71 -12.10
C HIS A 118 21.15 -6.01 -12.49
N ARG A 119 20.51 -6.48 -13.56
CA ARG A 119 19.35 -5.81 -14.13
C ARG A 119 18.32 -6.82 -14.60
N LEU A 120 17.05 -6.57 -14.25
CA LEU A 120 15.96 -7.41 -14.70
C LEU A 120 15.06 -6.62 -15.68
N THR A 121 14.91 -7.13 -16.89
CA THR A 121 14.00 -6.55 -17.88
C THR A 121 12.55 -6.82 -17.46
N GLN A 122 11.82 -5.77 -17.17
CA GLN A 122 10.42 -5.83 -16.75
C GLN A 122 9.61 -4.87 -17.61
N ARG A 123 8.70 -5.39 -18.41
CA ARG A 123 7.85 -4.57 -19.30
C ARG A 123 6.68 -3.94 -18.53
N ARG A 124 6.97 -3.21 -17.43
CA ARG A 124 5.97 -2.63 -16.53
C ARG A 124 4.96 -1.73 -17.24
N SER A 125 5.34 -1.06 -18.32
CA SER A 125 4.43 -0.22 -19.12
C SER A 125 3.29 -0.99 -19.79
N ARG A 126 3.41 -2.30 -19.93
CA ARG A 126 2.36 -3.17 -20.48
C ARG A 126 1.33 -3.61 -19.45
N SER A 127 1.60 -3.42 -18.16
CA SER A 127 0.73 -3.81 -17.04
C SER A 127 0.23 -5.27 -17.13
N GLU A 128 1.12 -6.17 -17.54
CA GLU A 128 0.83 -7.61 -17.69
C GLU A 128 0.68 -8.31 -16.33
N LYS A 129 1.36 -7.78 -15.30
CA LYS A 129 1.36 -8.26 -13.91
C LYS A 129 1.00 -7.14 -12.94
N ALA A 130 0.65 -7.53 -11.71
CA ALA A 130 0.55 -6.58 -10.62
C ALA A 130 1.92 -5.99 -10.26
N GLU A 131 1.94 -4.77 -9.70
CA GLU A 131 3.20 -4.10 -9.33
C GLU A 131 3.97 -4.90 -8.29
N TYR A 132 3.30 -5.53 -7.33
CA TYR A 132 3.96 -6.36 -6.33
C TYR A 132 4.63 -7.62 -6.96
N GLU A 133 4.08 -8.17 -8.04
CA GLU A 133 4.67 -9.32 -8.73
C GLU A 133 5.97 -8.94 -9.43
N TYR A 134 6.04 -7.75 -10.03
CA TYR A 134 7.31 -7.22 -10.56
C TYR A 134 8.34 -7.02 -9.46
N ASN A 135 7.93 -6.61 -8.26
CA ASN A 135 8.81 -6.50 -7.12
C ASN A 135 9.29 -7.88 -6.62
N MET A 136 8.40 -8.87 -6.58
CA MET A 136 8.76 -10.26 -6.26
C MET A 136 9.75 -10.84 -7.29
N ASP A 137 9.60 -10.52 -8.57
CA ASP A 137 10.55 -10.98 -9.60
C ASP A 137 11.98 -10.47 -9.33
N LEU A 138 12.15 -9.26 -8.81
CA LEU A 138 13.46 -8.76 -8.39
C LEU A 138 14.02 -9.56 -7.20
N ALA A 139 13.19 -9.84 -6.21
CA ALA A 139 13.59 -10.64 -5.06
C ALA A 139 13.94 -12.08 -5.47
N ARG A 140 13.15 -12.70 -6.35
CA ARG A 140 13.46 -14.03 -6.92
C ARG A 140 14.78 -14.03 -7.70
N GLN A 141 15.02 -12.98 -8.50
CA GLN A 141 16.28 -12.85 -9.24
C GLN A 141 17.47 -12.77 -8.28
N PHE A 142 17.37 -11.97 -7.22
CA PHE A 142 18.39 -11.89 -6.18
C PHE A 142 18.69 -13.26 -5.54
N LEU A 143 17.65 -14.01 -5.17
CA LEU A 143 17.81 -15.34 -4.57
C LEU A 143 18.46 -16.34 -5.54
N ARG A 144 18.08 -16.33 -6.82
CA ARG A 144 18.68 -17.18 -7.87
C ARG A 144 20.17 -16.86 -8.08
N ASP A 145 20.52 -15.58 -8.17
CA ASP A 145 21.90 -15.13 -8.37
C ASP A 145 22.82 -15.55 -7.21
N HIS A 146 22.24 -15.89 -6.07
CA HIS A 146 22.97 -16.35 -4.87
C HIS A 146 22.73 -17.84 -4.53
N ASN A 147 22.09 -18.58 -5.43
CA ASN A 147 21.78 -20.02 -5.26
C ASN A 147 20.97 -20.31 -3.98
N ILE A 148 20.06 -19.41 -3.59
CA ILE A 148 19.20 -19.57 -2.43
C ILE A 148 17.87 -20.15 -2.88
N PRO A 149 17.37 -21.26 -2.26
CA PRO A 149 16.07 -21.82 -2.55
C PRO A 149 14.94 -20.81 -2.32
N ILE A 150 13.98 -20.75 -3.24
CA ILE A 150 12.85 -19.82 -3.18
C ILE A 150 11.71 -20.45 -2.39
N ILE A 151 11.27 -19.79 -1.32
CA ILE A 151 10.12 -20.16 -0.52
C ILE A 151 9.09 -19.04 -0.61
N GLU A 152 8.02 -19.28 -1.40
CA GLU A 152 6.99 -18.26 -1.65
C GLU A 152 6.22 -17.90 -0.38
N PRO A 153 5.98 -16.62 -0.11
CA PRO A 153 5.18 -16.16 1.01
C PRO A 153 3.69 -16.11 0.66
N SER A 154 2.86 -16.00 1.69
CA SER A 154 1.42 -15.73 1.57
C SER A 154 0.99 -14.60 2.50
N ALA A 155 -0.12 -13.93 2.18
CA ALA A 155 -0.75 -12.94 3.06
C ALA A 155 -1.21 -13.60 4.40
N PRO A 156 -1.32 -12.81 5.47
CA PRO A 156 -1.05 -11.37 5.58
C PRO A 156 0.45 -11.04 5.63
N TYR A 157 0.80 -9.83 5.18
CA TYR A 157 2.19 -9.35 5.17
C TYR A 157 2.50 -8.34 6.28
N LEU A 158 1.47 -7.83 6.94
CA LEU A 158 1.57 -7.02 8.15
C LEU A 158 0.54 -7.51 9.15
N GLN A 159 0.94 -7.64 10.41
CA GLN A 159 0.05 -8.08 11.47
C GLN A 159 0.36 -7.32 12.76
N PHE A 160 -0.68 -7.06 13.54
CA PHE A 160 -0.56 -6.61 14.92
C PHE A 160 -0.91 -7.74 15.88
N ALA A 161 -0.37 -7.70 17.07
CA ALA A 161 -0.79 -8.63 18.14
C ALA A 161 -2.30 -8.51 18.37
N LYS A 162 -2.98 -9.63 18.59
CA LYS A 162 -4.44 -9.68 18.79
C LYS A 162 -4.89 -8.71 19.89
N SER A 163 -4.19 -8.70 21.02
CA SER A 163 -4.46 -7.76 22.13
C SER A 163 -4.33 -6.29 21.74
N ALA A 164 -3.37 -5.95 20.84
CA ALA A 164 -3.21 -4.59 20.34
C ALA A 164 -4.37 -4.16 19.44
N VAL A 165 -4.93 -5.09 18.64
CA VAL A 165 -6.11 -4.82 17.82
C VAL A 165 -7.37 -4.70 18.69
N GLU A 166 -7.54 -5.57 19.67
CA GLU A 166 -8.65 -5.51 20.63
C GLU A 166 -8.66 -4.19 21.40
N ASN A 167 -7.52 -3.78 21.96
CA ASN A 167 -7.37 -2.49 22.64
C ASN A 167 -7.68 -1.31 21.70
N GLN A 168 -7.19 -1.36 20.46
CA GLN A 168 -7.49 -0.32 19.46
C GLN A 168 -8.98 -0.25 19.14
N LYS A 169 -9.65 -1.41 19.06
CA LYS A 169 -11.10 -1.47 18.82
C LYS A 169 -11.89 -0.84 19.95
N ILE A 170 -11.48 -1.04 21.21
CA ILE A 170 -12.07 -0.38 22.38
C ILE A 170 -11.89 1.14 22.28
N LEU A 171 -10.66 1.61 22.06
CA LEU A 171 -10.37 3.03 21.93
C LEU A 171 -11.18 3.71 20.80
N LEU A 172 -11.28 3.06 19.65
CA LEU A 172 -12.09 3.57 18.54
C LEU A 172 -13.59 3.57 18.86
N SER A 173 -14.08 2.54 19.53
CA SER A 173 -15.48 2.43 19.99
C SER A 173 -15.84 3.64 20.86
N GLU A 174 -15.00 3.97 21.84
CA GLU A 174 -15.17 5.13 22.72
C GLU A 174 -15.04 6.46 21.94
N GLN A 175 -13.96 6.60 21.14
CA GLN A 175 -13.68 7.83 20.37
C GLN A 175 -14.79 8.19 19.39
N LEU A 176 -15.40 7.17 18.76
CA LEU A 176 -16.42 7.34 17.72
C LEU A 176 -17.85 7.19 18.26
N ASN A 177 -18.00 6.86 19.54
CA ASN A 177 -19.27 6.55 20.19
C ASN A 177 -20.08 5.49 19.43
N ILE A 178 -19.42 4.38 19.07
CA ILE A 178 -20.01 3.23 18.38
C ILE A 178 -19.80 1.96 19.24
N LYS A 179 -20.66 0.95 19.04
CA LYS A 179 -20.52 -0.33 19.72
C LYS A 179 -19.67 -1.31 18.94
N GLN A 180 -19.22 -2.38 19.59
CA GLN A 180 -18.43 -3.44 18.95
C GLN A 180 -19.29 -4.65 18.56
N ASP A 181 -20.61 -4.54 18.67
CA ASP A 181 -21.61 -5.58 18.42
C ASP A 181 -21.94 -5.80 16.94
N LYS A 182 -21.44 -4.90 16.07
CA LYS A 182 -21.64 -4.93 14.62
C LYS A 182 -20.32 -4.94 13.87
N LYS A 183 -20.40 -5.31 12.59
CA LYS A 183 -19.28 -5.21 11.65
C LYS A 183 -18.90 -3.74 11.40
N TRP A 184 -17.61 -3.50 11.22
CA TRP A 184 -17.03 -2.18 10.95
C TRP A 184 -16.52 -2.10 9.51
N LEU A 185 -17.16 -1.29 8.70
CA LEU A 185 -16.77 -1.02 7.33
C LEU A 185 -16.08 0.35 7.25
N PHE A 186 -14.80 0.35 6.89
CA PHE A 186 -14.03 1.58 6.71
C PHE A 186 -14.10 2.06 5.27
N VAL A 187 -14.41 3.35 5.08
CA VAL A 187 -14.49 3.98 3.76
C VAL A 187 -13.57 5.19 3.71
N HIS A 188 -12.72 5.27 2.69
CA HIS A 188 -11.85 6.43 2.46
C HIS A 188 -12.20 7.10 1.13
N SER A 189 -12.92 8.22 1.20
CA SER A 189 -13.31 9.00 0.02
C SER A 189 -12.23 9.99 -0.44
N GLY A 190 -11.15 10.16 0.34
CA GLY A 190 -10.00 10.99 0.01
C GLY A 190 -9.07 10.36 -1.02
N SER A 191 -8.14 11.13 -1.56
CA SER A 191 -7.07 10.64 -2.44
C SER A 191 -5.73 11.36 -2.22
N GLY A 192 -5.70 12.37 -1.36
CA GLY A 192 -4.51 13.22 -1.17
C GLY A 192 -3.99 13.83 -2.49
N GLY A 193 -4.85 13.93 -3.51
CA GLY A 193 -4.47 14.34 -4.86
C GLY A 193 -3.65 13.30 -5.64
N SER A 194 -3.53 12.08 -5.13
CA SER A 194 -2.67 11.04 -5.73
C SER A 194 -3.37 10.17 -6.77
N ALA A 195 -4.71 10.12 -6.75
CA ALA A 195 -5.51 9.27 -7.63
C ALA A 195 -6.87 9.92 -7.96
N ASN A 196 -7.43 9.54 -9.11
CA ASN A 196 -8.84 9.81 -9.42
C ASN A 196 -9.70 8.97 -8.47
N ASN A 197 -10.87 9.49 -8.10
CA ASN A 197 -11.74 8.85 -7.14
C ASN A 197 -13.22 8.99 -7.56
N LEU A 198 -14.10 8.23 -6.93
CA LEU A 198 -15.54 8.43 -7.03
C LEU A 198 -15.93 9.83 -6.52
N SER A 199 -17.04 10.36 -6.99
CA SER A 199 -17.68 11.53 -6.41
C SER A 199 -18.23 11.24 -5.01
N LEU A 200 -18.46 12.28 -4.20
CA LEU A 200 -19.09 12.10 -2.88
C LEU A 200 -20.49 11.49 -2.99
N GLN A 201 -21.24 11.86 -4.05
CA GLN A 201 -22.56 11.28 -4.28
C GLN A 201 -22.48 9.78 -4.56
N GLN A 202 -21.53 9.33 -5.39
CA GLN A 202 -21.34 7.91 -5.65
C GLN A 202 -20.94 7.14 -4.37
N TYR A 203 -20.09 7.72 -3.52
CA TYR A 203 -19.81 7.12 -2.21
C TYR A 203 -21.03 7.08 -1.30
N ALA A 204 -21.87 8.11 -1.32
CA ALA A 204 -23.11 8.13 -0.55
C ALA A 204 -24.09 7.04 -1.03
N ASP A 205 -24.28 6.92 -2.35
CA ASP A 205 -25.13 5.89 -2.97
C ASP A 205 -24.64 4.48 -2.64
N LEU A 206 -23.32 4.27 -2.70
CA LEU A 206 -22.67 3.02 -2.33
C LEU A 206 -22.93 2.65 -0.86
N ILE A 207 -22.68 3.59 0.05
CA ILE A 207 -22.89 3.39 1.49
C ILE A 207 -24.38 3.12 1.78
N GLN A 208 -25.27 3.88 1.19
CA GLN A 208 -26.71 3.67 1.36
C GLN A 208 -27.15 2.30 0.83
N GLY A 209 -26.60 1.86 -0.32
CA GLY A 209 -26.84 0.53 -0.87
C GLY A 209 -26.40 -0.59 0.08
N ILE A 210 -25.22 -0.46 0.68
CA ILE A 210 -24.70 -1.42 1.65
C ILE A 210 -25.56 -1.43 2.93
N LEU A 211 -25.94 -0.26 3.45
CA LEU A 211 -26.73 -0.14 4.67
C LEU A 211 -28.20 -0.62 4.54
N ARG A 212 -28.69 -0.84 3.31
CA ARG A 212 -30.00 -1.50 3.10
C ARG A 212 -29.93 -3.01 3.34
N GLU A 213 -28.74 -3.61 3.13
CA GLU A 213 -28.52 -5.05 3.20
C GLU A 213 -27.85 -5.51 4.50
N PHE A 214 -27.08 -4.60 5.15
CA PHE A 214 -26.27 -4.94 6.30
C PHE A 214 -26.42 -3.93 7.44
N ASP A 215 -26.61 -4.44 8.65
CA ASP A 215 -26.55 -3.64 9.87
C ASP A 215 -25.09 -3.56 10.36
N CYS A 216 -24.39 -2.49 9.95
CA CYS A 216 -22.98 -2.28 10.24
C CYS A 216 -22.69 -0.80 10.57
N TYR A 217 -21.53 -0.53 11.12
CA TYR A 217 -20.99 0.83 11.22
C TYR A 217 -20.16 1.17 9.99
N ILE A 218 -20.37 2.37 9.45
CA ILE A 218 -19.54 2.96 8.40
C ILE A 218 -18.59 3.97 9.04
N ILE A 219 -17.29 3.70 8.98
CA ILE A 219 -16.25 4.56 9.54
C ILE A 219 -15.55 5.28 8.39
N LEU A 220 -15.87 6.57 8.21
CA LEU A 220 -15.31 7.42 7.16
C LEU A 220 -13.92 7.91 7.59
N THR A 221 -12.88 7.41 6.96
CA THR A 221 -11.52 7.84 7.23
C THR A 221 -11.13 9.07 6.44
N ALA A 222 -10.28 9.93 7.02
CA ALA A 222 -9.76 11.12 6.37
C ALA A 222 -8.25 11.26 6.58
N GLY A 223 -7.55 11.58 5.51
CA GLY A 223 -6.16 12.00 5.56
C GLY A 223 -6.01 13.46 6.04
N PRO A 224 -4.78 13.95 6.13
CA PRO A 224 -4.51 15.37 6.38
C PRO A 224 -5.29 16.24 5.37
N ASN A 225 -6.00 17.24 5.85
CA ASN A 225 -6.82 18.17 5.06
C ASN A 225 -8.08 17.57 4.37
N GLU A 226 -8.46 16.33 4.68
CA GLU A 226 -9.63 15.67 4.06
C GLU A 226 -10.84 15.53 5.02
N LYS A 227 -10.71 16.01 6.26
CA LYS A 227 -11.74 15.91 7.29
C LYS A 227 -13.09 16.49 6.85
N GLU A 228 -13.06 17.65 6.17
CA GLU A 228 -14.25 18.30 5.71
C GLU A 228 -14.97 17.48 4.62
N LYS A 229 -14.22 16.88 3.72
CA LYS A 229 -14.76 15.96 2.70
C LYS A 229 -15.45 14.74 3.32
N ALA A 230 -14.86 14.16 4.37
CA ALA A 230 -15.47 13.04 5.09
C ALA A 230 -16.76 13.49 5.82
N ARG A 231 -16.80 14.69 6.39
CA ARG A 231 -18.02 15.25 7.00
C ARG A 231 -19.13 15.49 5.99
N GLN A 232 -18.80 16.06 4.82
CA GLN A 232 -19.76 16.25 3.73
C GLN A 232 -20.36 14.90 3.30
N LEU A 233 -19.56 13.85 3.19
CA LEU A 233 -20.04 12.51 2.89
C LEU A 233 -20.97 11.97 4.00
N ALA A 234 -20.61 12.15 5.28
CA ALA A 234 -21.46 11.75 6.39
C ALA A 234 -22.82 12.45 6.34
N ASN A 235 -22.83 13.75 6.03
CA ASN A 235 -24.05 14.54 5.89
C ASN A 235 -24.93 14.10 4.70
N LEU A 236 -24.31 13.74 3.56
CA LEU A 236 -25.01 13.20 2.39
C LEU A 236 -25.71 11.86 2.70
N VAL A 237 -25.05 10.98 3.46
CA VAL A 237 -25.64 9.70 3.86
C VAL A 237 -26.70 9.88 4.95
N SER A 238 -26.46 10.78 5.89
CA SER A 238 -27.40 11.16 6.97
C SER A 238 -27.96 9.95 7.76
N ARG A 239 -27.07 9.11 8.29
CA ARG A 239 -27.41 7.93 9.09
C ARG A 239 -26.61 7.91 10.40
N PRO A 240 -27.20 7.51 11.55
CA PRO A 240 -26.52 7.53 12.86
C PRO A 240 -25.36 6.52 12.97
N ASN A 241 -25.36 5.48 12.17
CA ASN A 241 -24.28 4.48 12.10
C ASN A 241 -23.14 4.85 11.12
N VAL A 242 -23.12 6.08 10.60
CA VAL A 242 -22.04 6.63 9.77
C VAL A 242 -21.27 7.67 10.57
N VAL A 243 -20.02 7.37 10.88
CA VAL A 243 -19.16 8.20 11.75
C VAL A 243 -17.87 8.60 11.05
N VAL A 244 -17.27 9.72 11.47
CA VAL A 244 -16.05 10.26 10.87
C VAL A 244 -14.85 10.00 11.77
N TYR A 245 -13.88 9.26 11.27
CA TYR A 245 -12.58 9.03 11.90
C TYR A 245 -11.50 9.87 11.18
N ALA A 246 -11.23 11.05 11.71
CA ALA A 246 -10.30 12.02 11.13
C ALA A 246 -9.17 12.45 12.09
N LYS A 247 -9.01 11.76 13.22
CA LYS A 247 -7.97 12.05 14.22
C LYS A 247 -7.32 10.74 14.67
N ASN A 248 -6.05 10.60 14.35
CA ASN A 248 -5.18 9.51 14.78
C ASN A 248 -3.81 10.04 15.22
N ASN A 249 -3.03 9.20 15.87
CA ASN A 249 -1.69 9.51 16.38
C ASN A 249 -0.59 9.08 15.39
N GLY A 250 -0.81 9.31 14.11
CA GLY A 250 0.14 8.98 13.06
C GLY A 250 -0.16 7.67 12.32
N LEU A 251 0.73 7.32 11.39
CA LEU A 251 0.48 6.27 10.41
C LEU A 251 0.38 4.87 11.01
N VAL A 252 1.12 4.57 12.08
CA VAL A 252 1.05 3.25 12.77
C VAL A 252 -0.26 3.12 13.53
N ASP A 253 -0.72 4.18 14.21
CA ASP A 253 -2.02 4.20 14.88
C ASP A 253 -3.16 4.02 13.89
N PHE A 254 -3.07 4.71 12.75
CA PHE A 254 -4.02 4.52 11.64
C PHE A 254 -4.00 3.07 11.09
N ALA A 255 -2.81 2.47 10.92
CA ALA A 255 -2.69 1.08 10.47
C ALA A 255 -3.33 0.10 11.47
N ARG A 256 -3.14 0.34 12.77
CA ARG A 256 -3.77 -0.46 13.84
C ARG A 256 -5.28 -0.27 13.85
N SER A 257 -5.75 0.95 13.60
CA SER A 257 -7.20 1.22 13.44
C SER A 257 -7.79 0.49 12.23
N LEU A 258 -7.07 0.47 11.10
CA LEU A 258 -7.48 -0.33 9.94
C LEU A 258 -7.55 -1.83 10.27
N ALA A 259 -6.65 -2.35 11.09
CA ALA A 259 -6.69 -3.75 11.51
C ALA A 259 -7.96 -4.13 12.29
N CYS A 260 -8.74 -3.14 12.77
CA CYS A 260 -10.05 -3.35 13.37
C CYS A 260 -11.19 -3.46 12.35
N ALA A 261 -10.92 -3.22 11.06
CA ALA A 261 -11.93 -3.23 10.01
C ALA A 261 -12.31 -4.65 9.58
N ASP A 262 -13.59 -4.89 9.41
CA ASP A 262 -14.10 -6.11 8.77
C ASP A 262 -14.10 -6.00 7.24
N LEU A 263 -14.05 -4.78 6.69
CA LEU A 263 -13.95 -4.49 5.26
C LEU A 263 -13.47 -3.05 5.02
N TYR A 264 -12.76 -2.84 3.93
CA TYR A 264 -12.22 -1.53 3.55
C TYR A 264 -12.57 -1.15 2.10
N ILE A 265 -13.03 0.10 1.88
CA ILE A 265 -13.42 0.64 0.57
C ILE A 265 -12.68 1.95 0.29
N SER A 266 -12.04 2.06 -0.87
CA SER A 266 -11.49 3.34 -1.35
C SER A 266 -11.12 3.32 -2.84
N GLY A 267 -10.69 4.46 -3.35
CA GLY A 267 -9.90 4.51 -4.57
C GLY A 267 -8.50 3.90 -4.38
N SER A 268 -7.73 3.82 -5.47
CA SER A 268 -6.35 3.29 -5.47
C SER A 268 -5.39 4.24 -4.72
N THR A 269 -5.35 4.13 -3.41
CA THR A 269 -4.61 5.01 -2.49
C THR A 269 -3.71 4.22 -1.54
N GLY A 270 -2.81 4.91 -0.82
CA GLY A 270 -1.95 4.29 0.19
C GLY A 270 -2.70 3.45 1.23
N PRO A 271 -3.79 3.96 1.82
CA PRO A 271 -4.63 3.20 2.74
C PRO A 271 -5.21 1.90 2.18
N LEU A 272 -5.57 1.83 0.89
CA LEU A 272 -6.02 0.60 0.25
C LEU A 272 -4.94 -0.48 0.27
N HIS A 273 -3.70 -0.10 -0.05
CA HIS A 273 -2.56 -1.02 -0.04
C HIS A 273 -2.17 -1.44 1.39
N LEU A 274 -2.32 -0.53 2.35
CA LEU A 274 -2.09 -0.84 3.77
C LEU A 274 -3.14 -1.86 4.28
N SER A 275 -4.42 -1.68 3.94
CA SER A 275 -5.49 -2.64 4.25
C SER A 275 -5.23 -4.00 3.59
N GLY A 276 -4.71 -4.01 2.35
CA GLY A 276 -4.30 -5.23 1.66
C GLY A 276 -3.15 -5.96 2.34
N ALA A 277 -2.17 -5.24 2.90
CA ALA A 277 -1.07 -5.85 3.65
C ALA A 277 -1.54 -6.50 4.96
N LEU A 278 -2.56 -5.92 5.60
CA LEU A 278 -3.25 -6.47 6.77
C LEU A 278 -4.20 -7.62 6.41
N ASN A 279 -4.37 -7.92 5.13
CA ASN A 279 -5.29 -8.92 4.59
C ASN A 279 -6.76 -8.67 4.94
N ILE A 280 -7.16 -7.42 5.07
CA ILE A 280 -8.56 -7.04 5.24
C ILE A 280 -9.26 -7.16 3.88
N PRO A 281 -10.49 -7.70 3.78
CA PRO A 281 -11.25 -7.67 2.54
C PRO A 281 -11.38 -6.24 2.01
N THR A 282 -11.06 -6.02 0.73
CA THR A 282 -10.98 -4.67 0.15
C THR A 282 -11.80 -4.54 -1.12
N ILE A 283 -12.41 -3.36 -1.29
CA ILE A 283 -13.10 -2.95 -2.52
C ILE A 283 -12.38 -1.71 -3.05
N GLY A 284 -11.85 -1.82 -4.27
CA GLY A 284 -11.03 -0.78 -4.89
C GLY A 284 -11.66 -0.16 -6.13
N PHE A 285 -11.61 1.17 -6.26
CA PHE A 285 -12.01 1.90 -7.46
C PHE A 285 -10.79 2.47 -8.17
N TYR A 286 -10.65 2.19 -9.47
CA TYR A 286 -9.45 2.48 -10.24
C TYR A 286 -9.78 3.14 -11.57
N PRO A 287 -8.88 3.93 -12.16
CA PRO A 287 -8.96 4.24 -13.59
C PRO A 287 -8.82 2.98 -14.46
N SER A 288 -9.36 2.99 -15.67
CA SER A 288 -9.11 1.93 -16.67
C SER A 288 -7.92 2.21 -17.58
N ARG A 289 -7.22 3.35 -17.38
CA ARG A 289 -5.98 3.64 -18.11
C ARG A 289 -4.93 2.57 -17.82
N LEU A 290 -4.25 2.07 -18.86
CA LEU A 290 -3.29 0.96 -18.80
C LEU A 290 -2.24 1.09 -17.65
N SER A 291 -1.75 2.31 -17.39
CA SER A 291 -0.78 2.57 -16.32
C SER A 291 -1.39 2.58 -14.90
N ALA A 292 -2.73 2.54 -14.77
CA ALA A 292 -3.45 2.70 -13.50
C ALA A 292 -4.55 1.64 -13.27
N ILE A 293 -4.64 0.63 -14.15
CA ILE A 293 -5.67 -0.42 -14.08
C ILE A 293 -5.59 -1.26 -12.81
N PRO A 294 -6.71 -1.88 -12.40
CA PRO A 294 -6.77 -2.76 -11.23
C PRO A 294 -5.73 -3.88 -11.26
N ARG A 295 -5.53 -4.54 -12.40
CA ARG A 295 -4.51 -5.59 -12.57
C ARG A 295 -3.13 -5.11 -12.10
N ARG A 296 -2.76 -3.87 -12.44
CA ARG A 296 -1.46 -3.29 -12.10
C ARG A 296 -1.36 -2.93 -10.62
N TRP A 297 -2.39 -2.31 -10.07
CA TRP A 297 -2.36 -1.67 -8.74
C TRP A 297 -3.25 -2.36 -7.71
N ARG A 298 -3.63 -3.62 -7.94
CA ARG A 298 -4.32 -4.39 -6.90
C ARG A 298 -3.47 -4.48 -5.64
N PRO A 299 -4.07 -4.43 -4.46
CA PRO A 299 -3.36 -4.62 -3.20
C PRO A 299 -2.90 -6.08 -3.03
N ILE A 300 -2.16 -6.34 -1.96
CA ILE A 300 -1.45 -7.60 -1.72
C ILE A 300 -2.23 -8.57 -0.82
N ASN A 301 -3.54 -8.48 -0.84
CA ASN A 301 -4.44 -9.42 -0.16
C ASN A 301 -4.21 -10.86 -0.63
N ALA A 302 -4.67 -11.81 0.18
CA ALA A 302 -4.90 -13.18 -0.25
C ALA A 302 -5.83 -13.23 -1.49
N PRO A 303 -5.78 -14.27 -2.30
CA PRO A 303 -6.79 -14.50 -3.34
C PRO A 303 -8.20 -14.32 -2.79
N ASP A 304 -9.10 -13.76 -3.59
CA ASP A 304 -10.52 -13.51 -3.27
C ASP A 304 -10.82 -12.47 -2.17
N TYR A 305 -9.78 -11.85 -1.59
CA TYR A 305 -9.92 -10.76 -0.61
C TYR A 305 -9.92 -9.36 -1.24
N HIS A 306 -10.00 -9.26 -2.56
CA HIS A 306 -10.07 -7.97 -3.26
C HIS A 306 -10.94 -8.03 -4.50
N ILE A 307 -11.93 -7.14 -4.58
CA ILE A 307 -12.65 -6.84 -5.82
C ILE A 307 -12.38 -5.41 -6.28
N ALA A 308 -12.43 -5.20 -7.59
CA ALA A 308 -12.02 -3.95 -8.22
C ALA A 308 -13.00 -3.50 -9.28
N PHE A 309 -13.27 -2.20 -9.31
CA PHE A 309 -14.14 -1.55 -10.29
C PHE A 309 -13.40 -0.45 -11.02
N CYS A 310 -13.66 -0.30 -12.29
CA CYS A 310 -13.09 0.76 -13.13
C CYS A 310 -14.09 1.20 -14.21
N PRO A 311 -13.93 2.43 -14.75
CA PRO A 311 -14.75 2.87 -15.89
C PRO A 311 -14.47 1.99 -17.14
N PRO A 312 -15.32 2.05 -18.17
CA PRO A 312 -15.05 1.43 -19.45
C PRO A 312 -13.70 1.88 -20.04
N PHE A 313 -13.11 1.03 -20.89
CA PHE A 313 -11.90 1.40 -21.64
C PHE A 313 -12.22 2.46 -22.68
N GLY A 314 -11.32 3.43 -22.83
CA GLY A 314 -11.42 4.49 -23.83
C GLY A 314 -10.81 5.79 -23.33
N LYS A 315 -10.05 6.50 -24.20
CA LYS A 315 -9.26 7.69 -23.83
C LYS A 315 -10.06 8.79 -23.13
N GLU A 316 -11.32 8.93 -23.46
CA GLU A 316 -12.21 9.98 -22.93
C GLU A 316 -12.72 9.65 -21.52
N VAL A 317 -12.92 8.37 -21.22
CA VAL A 317 -13.57 7.92 -19.98
C VAL A 317 -12.63 7.21 -19.01
N GLU A 318 -11.49 6.70 -19.48
CA GLU A 318 -10.58 5.84 -18.71
C GLU A 318 -10.07 6.42 -17.37
N LYS A 319 -10.16 7.75 -17.20
CA LYS A 319 -9.78 8.46 -15.97
C LYS A 319 -10.97 8.98 -15.18
N ASN A 320 -12.16 8.91 -15.76
CA ASN A 320 -13.37 9.48 -15.17
C ASN A 320 -14.14 8.42 -14.39
N LEU A 321 -13.94 8.35 -13.08
CA LEU A 321 -14.65 7.41 -12.24
C LEU A 321 -16.14 7.77 -12.02
N THR A 322 -16.57 8.99 -12.39
CA THR A 322 -17.98 9.38 -12.25
C THR A 322 -18.91 8.62 -13.20
N VAL A 323 -18.36 7.97 -14.24
CA VAL A 323 -19.16 7.12 -15.15
C VAL A 323 -19.40 5.71 -14.61
N ILE A 324 -18.82 5.34 -13.47
CA ILE A 324 -19.05 4.04 -12.83
C ILE A 324 -20.46 4.02 -12.25
N SER A 325 -21.28 3.05 -12.67
CA SER A 325 -22.60 2.81 -12.10
C SER A 325 -22.50 2.11 -10.75
N ILE A 326 -22.84 2.81 -9.67
CA ILE A 326 -22.82 2.23 -8.32
C ILE A 326 -23.87 1.12 -8.18
N ALA A 327 -25.02 1.25 -8.84
CA ALA A 327 -26.05 0.21 -8.83
C ALA A 327 -25.56 -1.11 -9.42
N GLU A 328 -24.76 -1.06 -10.50
CA GLU A 328 -24.14 -2.27 -11.07
C GLU A 328 -23.04 -2.82 -10.14
N CYS A 329 -22.20 -1.94 -9.57
CA CYS A 329 -21.17 -2.38 -8.63
C CYS A 329 -21.76 -3.09 -7.40
N LEU A 330 -22.90 -2.65 -6.89
CA LEU A 330 -23.56 -3.26 -5.73
C LEU A 330 -23.97 -4.71 -5.99
N LYS A 331 -24.23 -5.11 -7.24
CA LYS A 331 -24.56 -6.51 -7.57
C LYS A 331 -23.43 -7.48 -7.24
N ASP A 332 -22.17 -7.02 -7.33
CA ASP A 332 -20.99 -7.81 -6.98
C ASP A 332 -20.52 -7.54 -5.54
N ILE A 333 -20.67 -6.30 -5.07
CA ILE A 333 -20.25 -5.88 -3.73
C ILE A 333 -21.04 -6.60 -2.64
N ILE A 334 -22.35 -6.69 -2.77
CA ILE A 334 -23.21 -7.32 -1.74
C ILE A 334 -22.86 -8.82 -1.55
N PRO A 335 -22.74 -9.65 -2.60
CA PRO A 335 -22.26 -11.02 -2.47
C PRO A 335 -20.84 -11.10 -1.88
N PHE A 336 -19.93 -10.23 -2.27
CA PHE A 336 -18.57 -10.17 -1.74
C PHE A 336 -18.57 -9.92 -0.23
N ILE A 337 -19.36 -8.95 0.25
CA ILE A 337 -19.50 -8.66 1.68
C ILE A 337 -20.07 -9.88 2.41
N ARG A 338 -21.12 -10.52 1.89
CA ARG A 338 -21.71 -11.72 2.49
C ARG A 338 -20.69 -12.85 2.64
N THR A 339 -19.84 -13.06 1.66
CA THR A 339 -18.78 -14.09 1.70
C THR A 339 -17.76 -13.85 2.83
N HIS A 340 -17.49 -12.59 3.18
CA HIS A 340 -16.45 -12.25 4.14
C HIS A 340 -16.96 -11.89 5.56
N TRP A 341 -18.28 -11.77 5.74
CA TRP A 341 -18.89 -11.36 7.01
C TRP A 341 -19.63 -12.48 7.73
N HIS A 342 -19.23 -13.71 7.50
CA HIS A 342 -19.76 -14.87 8.24
C HIS A 342 -19.26 -14.91 9.67
#